data_be2a863ee9e06fe530e02fa073f20a50
#
_entry.id   be2a863ee9e06fe530e02fa073f20a50
#
_cell.length_a   1.000
_cell.length_b   1.000
_cell.length_c   1.000
_cell.angle_alpha   90.00
_cell.angle_beta   90.00
_cell.angle_gamma   90.00
#
_symmetry.space_group_name_H-M   'P 1'
#
loop_
_entity.id
_entity.type
_entity.pdbx_description
1 polymer ?
#
loop_
_entity_poly.entity_id
_entity_poly.type
_entity_poly.pdbx_seq_one_letter_code
_entity_poly.pdbx_strand_id
1 'polypeptide(L)'
;VVKRKEKFSNNFVFYLMLAPFFILFFMFTILPVISSIVLSFFDFDAVSTPRWAGLDNYLRMFVQDDVFPKALSNTLVLAIVTGPLGFLIAFMLAWMVNEFGPTIRTLLSFMFYAPALAGNVYFIWQILFSGDAYGYINSTLLSFGLIVEPIQWLKNPNYALPIICIVQLWMSMGVTFLSNISGLQNVNPELYEAGAIDGIKNRWQELWYITLPGMKHMLLFSAVMQIASSFSISGIIQQL
;
A
#
# COMPACT_ATOMS: atom_id res chain seq x y z
N VAL A 1 -24.25 -14.01 42.07
CA VAL A 1 -23.87 -12.62 42.38
C VAL A 1 -22.36 -12.42 42.29
N VAL A 2 -21.54 -13.40 42.73
CA VAL A 2 -20.07 -13.31 42.70
C VAL A 2 -19.49 -13.29 41.29
N LYS A 3 -19.96 -14.12 40.33
CA LYS A 3 -19.48 -14.17 38.95
C LYS A 3 -19.66 -12.85 38.15
N ARG A 4 -20.63 -12.01 38.51
CA ARG A 4 -20.89 -10.75 37.80
C ARG A 4 -19.93 -9.63 38.24
N LYS A 5 -19.46 -9.64 39.46
CA LYS A 5 -18.47 -8.67 39.99
C LYS A 5 -17.06 -8.93 39.46
N GLU A 6 -16.65 -10.19 39.33
CA GLU A 6 -15.34 -10.55 38.76
C GLU A 6 -15.24 -10.19 37.28
N LYS A 7 -16.32 -10.39 36.52
CA LYS A 7 -16.34 -10.02 35.08
C LYS A 7 -16.23 -8.51 34.87
N PHE A 8 -16.78 -7.70 35.76
CA PHE A 8 -16.71 -6.23 35.69
C PHE A 8 -15.32 -5.72 36.11
N SER A 9 -14.70 -6.34 37.11
CA SER A 9 -13.33 -6.01 37.58
C SER A 9 -12.29 -6.30 36.47
N ASN A 10 -12.38 -7.47 35.80
CA ASN A 10 -11.45 -7.82 34.73
C ASN A 10 -11.59 -6.88 33.49
N ASN A 11 -12.82 -6.54 33.15
CA ASN A 11 -13.02 -5.60 32.02
C ASN A 11 -12.46 -4.20 32.34
N PHE A 12 -12.56 -3.72 33.56
CA PHE A 12 -11.99 -2.43 33.95
C PHE A 12 -10.46 -2.41 33.81
N VAL A 13 -9.78 -3.47 34.20
CA VAL A 13 -8.32 -3.60 34.08
C VAL A 13 -7.91 -3.55 32.59
N PHE A 14 -8.65 -4.23 31.70
CA PHE A 14 -8.38 -4.17 30.27
C PHE A 14 -8.56 -2.76 29.68
N TYR A 15 -9.64 -2.06 30.08
CA TYR A 15 -9.84 -0.66 29.65
C TYR A 15 -8.75 0.27 30.17
N LEU A 16 -8.31 0.08 31.43
CA LEU A 16 -7.23 0.86 32.01
C LEU A 16 -5.90 0.65 31.28
N MET A 17 -5.60 -0.60 30.89
CA MET A 17 -4.41 -0.92 30.10
C MET A 17 -4.45 -0.34 28.70
N LEU A 18 -5.62 -0.25 28.07
CA LEU A 18 -5.81 0.32 26.75
C LEU A 18 -5.95 1.85 26.76
N ALA A 19 -6.27 2.44 27.92
CA ALA A 19 -6.52 3.89 28.05
C ALA A 19 -5.38 4.77 27.53
N PRO A 20 -4.08 4.52 27.82
CA PRO A 20 -3.00 5.33 27.31
C PRO A 20 -2.96 5.35 25.78
N PHE A 21 -3.15 4.20 25.14
CA PHE A 21 -3.22 4.10 23.68
C PHE A 21 -4.40 4.91 23.12
N PHE A 22 -5.60 4.70 23.66
CA PHE A 22 -6.79 5.40 23.16
C PHE A 22 -6.73 6.91 23.37
N ILE A 23 -6.16 7.38 24.50
CA ILE A 23 -5.98 8.81 24.76
C ILE A 23 -5.04 9.41 23.71
N LEU A 24 -3.87 8.80 23.47
CA LEU A 24 -2.91 9.28 22.48
C LEU A 24 -3.47 9.19 21.06
N PHE A 25 -4.14 8.11 20.72
CA PHE A 25 -4.78 7.94 19.41
C PHE A 25 -5.87 8.99 19.17
N PHE A 26 -6.72 9.24 20.17
CA PHE A 26 -7.74 10.29 20.07
C PHE A 26 -7.10 11.67 19.91
N MET A 27 -6.10 12.01 20.75
CA MET A 27 -5.45 13.31 20.79
C MET A 27 -4.65 13.62 19.51
N PHE A 28 -3.91 12.63 18.99
CA PHE A 28 -2.99 12.83 17.87
C PHE A 28 -3.51 12.35 16.51
N THR A 29 -4.58 11.58 16.48
CA THR A 29 -5.15 11.08 15.22
C THR A 29 -6.58 11.59 15.02
N ILE A 30 -7.48 11.30 15.95
CA ILE A 30 -8.91 11.62 15.79
C ILE A 30 -9.16 13.13 15.85
N LEU A 31 -8.63 13.78 16.87
CA LEU A 31 -8.87 15.21 17.11
C LEU A 31 -8.35 16.10 15.96
N PRO A 32 -7.13 15.93 15.41
CA PRO A 32 -6.68 16.66 14.23
C PRO A 32 -7.57 16.45 13.00
N VAL A 33 -8.04 15.21 12.77
CA VAL A 33 -8.94 14.90 11.65
C VAL A 33 -10.27 15.64 11.80
N ILE A 34 -10.89 15.58 12.99
CA ILE A 34 -12.14 16.31 13.27
C ILE A 34 -11.92 17.82 13.11
N SER A 35 -10.82 18.35 13.67
CA SER A 35 -10.47 19.76 13.55
C SER A 35 -10.30 20.20 12.09
N SER A 36 -9.64 19.40 11.27
CA SER A 36 -9.49 19.67 9.83
C SER A 36 -10.83 19.69 9.10
N ILE A 37 -11.74 18.75 9.41
CA ILE A 37 -13.08 18.72 8.84
C ILE A 37 -13.88 19.97 9.25
N VAL A 38 -13.82 20.38 10.51
CA VAL A 38 -14.50 21.59 10.99
C VAL A 38 -13.91 22.84 10.34
N LEU A 39 -12.58 22.97 10.33
CA LEU A 39 -11.87 24.12 9.75
C LEU A 39 -12.05 24.22 8.23
N SER A 40 -12.36 23.12 7.53
CA SER A 40 -12.62 23.18 6.09
C SER A 40 -13.82 24.06 5.69
N PHE A 41 -14.73 24.35 6.63
CA PHE A 41 -15.85 25.27 6.44
C PHE A 41 -15.51 26.72 6.84
N PHE A 42 -14.28 26.99 7.25
CA PHE A 42 -13.82 28.31 7.63
C PHE A 42 -12.71 28.79 6.69
N ASP A 43 -12.65 30.08 6.48
CA ASP A 43 -11.48 30.76 5.91
C ASP A 43 -10.47 31.00 7.05
N PHE A 44 -9.39 30.22 7.06
CA PHE A 44 -8.41 30.20 8.15
C PHE A 44 -6.99 29.98 7.62
N ASP A 45 -6.13 30.96 7.87
CA ASP A 45 -4.72 30.99 7.45
C ASP A 45 -3.73 30.67 8.59
N ALA A 46 -4.22 30.12 9.70
CA ALA A 46 -3.48 29.83 10.94
C ALA A 46 -2.96 31.09 11.69
N VAL A 47 -3.16 32.29 11.19
CA VAL A 47 -2.72 33.57 11.79
C VAL A 47 -3.93 34.42 12.21
N SER A 48 -4.90 34.55 11.33
CA SER A 48 -6.13 35.33 11.59
C SER A 48 -7.20 34.50 12.31
N THR A 49 -8.21 35.18 12.86
CA THR A 49 -9.37 34.50 13.45
C THR A 49 -10.17 33.78 12.36
N PRO A 50 -10.55 32.51 12.56
CA PRO A 50 -11.34 31.75 11.59
C PRO A 50 -12.65 32.47 11.26
N ARG A 51 -12.94 32.66 9.97
CA ARG A 51 -14.20 33.24 9.47
C ARG A 51 -15.01 32.16 8.79
N TRP A 52 -16.31 32.12 9.06
CA TRP A 52 -17.19 31.16 8.43
C TRP A 52 -17.28 31.38 6.92
N ALA A 53 -16.81 30.43 6.13
CA ALA A 53 -16.81 30.44 4.66
C ALA A 53 -17.85 29.48 4.04
N GLY A 54 -18.51 28.64 4.85
CA GLY A 54 -19.46 27.67 4.34
C GLY A 54 -18.82 26.67 3.38
N LEU A 55 -19.30 26.60 2.15
CA LEU A 55 -18.80 25.70 1.10
C LEU A 55 -17.82 26.38 0.10
N ASP A 56 -17.45 27.62 0.32
CA ASP A 56 -16.63 28.39 -0.63
C ASP A 56 -15.26 27.72 -0.88
N ASN A 57 -14.66 27.14 0.14
CA ASN A 57 -13.40 26.40 0.00
C ASN A 57 -13.55 25.21 -0.94
N TYR A 58 -14.66 24.49 -0.84
CA TYR A 58 -14.96 23.36 -1.72
C TYR A 58 -15.27 23.80 -3.16
N LEU A 59 -15.99 24.91 -3.33
CA LEU A 59 -16.25 25.49 -4.65
C LEU A 59 -14.96 25.93 -5.33
N ARG A 60 -14.05 26.60 -4.59
CA ARG A 60 -12.74 26.95 -5.12
C ARG A 60 -11.97 25.71 -5.55
N MET A 61 -11.91 24.70 -4.72
CA MET A 61 -11.14 23.46 -4.95
C MET A 61 -11.65 22.67 -6.16
N PHE A 62 -12.97 22.55 -6.35
CA PHE A 62 -13.53 21.71 -7.42
C PHE A 62 -13.87 22.48 -8.72
N VAL A 63 -14.09 23.79 -8.64
CA VAL A 63 -14.61 24.58 -9.79
C VAL A 63 -13.60 25.60 -10.28
N GLN A 64 -12.80 26.19 -9.39
CA GLN A 64 -11.89 27.27 -9.74
C GLN A 64 -10.43 26.81 -9.84
N ASP A 65 -10.08 25.68 -9.19
CA ASP A 65 -8.72 25.12 -9.22
C ASP A 65 -8.64 24.04 -10.31
N ASP A 66 -7.81 24.28 -11.33
CA ASP A 66 -7.55 23.33 -12.42
C ASP A 66 -6.61 22.20 -12.00
N VAL A 67 -5.85 22.37 -10.92
CA VAL A 67 -4.83 21.41 -10.46
C VAL A 67 -5.46 20.29 -9.62
N PHE A 68 -6.35 20.65 -8.69
CA PHE A 68 -6.94 19.68 -7.77
C PHE A 68 -7.73 18.56 -8.47
N PRO A 69 -8.65 18.82 -9.44
CA PRO A 69 -9.37 17.76 -10.14
C PRO A 69 -8.44 16.82 -10.92
N LYS A 70 -7.37 17.36 -11.52
CA LYS A 70 -6.36 16.54 -12.21
C LYS A 70 -5.56 15.67 -11.22
N ALA A 71 -5.12 16.26 -10.11
CA ALA A 71 -4.43 15.52 -9.06
C ALA A 71 -5.30 14.42 -8.46
N LEU A 72 -6.57 14.70 -8.19
CA LEU A 72 -7.54 13.72 -7.71
C LEU A 72 -7.74 12.58 -8.71
N SER A 73 -7.94 12.91 -10.00
CA SER A 73 -8.09 11.92 -11.06
C SER A 73 -6.85 11.03 -11.17
N ASN A 74 -5.65 11.61 -11.19
CA ASN A 74 -4.40 10.85 -11.23
C ASN A 74 -4.23 9.95 -10.01
N THR A 75 -4.55 10.44 -8.82
CA THR A 75 -4.51 9.64 -7.58
C THR A 75 -5.48 8.47 -7.64
N LEU A 76 -6.70 8.69 -8.12
CA LEU A 76 -7.68 7.62 -8.28
C LEU A 76 -7.22 6.57 -9.31
N VAL A 77 -6.70 7.00 -10.46
CA VAL A 77 -6.15 6.08 -11.47
C VAL A 77 -5.00 5.26 -10.86
N LEU A 78 -4.06 5.91 -10.19
CA LEU A 78 -2.97 5.23 -9.51
C LEU A 78 -3.48 4.23 -8.48
N ALA A 79 -4.41 4.62 -7.62
CA ALA A 79 -4.95 3.76 -6.57
C ALA A 79 -5.71 2.56 -7.14
N ILE A 80 -6.55 2.77 -8.17
CA ILE A 80 -7.32 1.70 -8.83
C ILE A 80 -6.39 0.72 -9.55
N VAL A 81 -5.32 1.20 -10.17
CA VAL A 81 -4.37 0.35 -10.88
C VAL A 81 -3.46 -0.36 -9.88
N THR A 82 -2.81 0.38 -8.98
CA THR A 82 -1.77 -0.19 -8.11
C THR A 82 -2.33 -0.95 -6.90
N GLY A 83 -3.53 -0.63 -6.44
CA GLY A 83 -4.18 -1.34 -5.35
C GLY A 83 -4.44 -2.82 -5.69
N PRO A 84 -5.35 -3.12 -6.62
CA PRO A 84 -5.65 -4.51 -6.98
C PRO A 84 -4.47 -5.25 -7.59
N LEU A 85 -3.72 -4.63 -8.53
CA LEU A 85 -2.56 -5.28 -9.15
C LEU A 85 -1.45 -5.54 -8.13
N GLY A 86 -1.15 -4.59 -7.26
CA GLY A 86 -0.15 -4.76 -6.21
C GLY A 86 -0.51 -5.89 -5.24
N PHE A 87 -1.79 -5.98 -4.84
CA PHE A 87 -2.28 -7.09 -4.04
C PHE A 87 -2.10 -8.44 -4.74
N LEU A 88 -2.51 -8.53 -6.01
CA LEU A 88 -2.39 -9.76 -6.80
C LEU A 88 -0.94 -10.17 -7.00
N ILE A 89 -0.06 -9.24 -7.37
CA ILE A 89 1.37 -9.50 -7.55
C ILE A 89 2.00 -9.95 -6.23
N ALA A 90 1.75 -9.24 -5.14
CA ALA A 90 2.29 -9.58 -3.83
C ALA A 90 1.80 -10.95 -3.35
N PHE A 91 0.53 -11.29 -3.59
CA PHE A 91 -0.03 -12.61 -3.26
C PHE A 91 0.59 -13.71 -4.12
N MET A 92 0.64 -13.53 -5.44
CA MET A 92 1.21 -14.53 -6.36
C MET A 92 2.68 -14.80 -6.07
N LEU A 93 3.47 -13.75 -5.83
CA LEU A 93 4.87 -13.90 -5.45
C LEU A 93 5.02 -14.62 -4.10
N ALA A 94 4.19 -14.27 -3.11
CA ALA A 94 4.19 -14.95 -1.81
C ALA A 94 3.86 -16.44 -1.97
N TRP A 95 2.85 -16.76 -2.78
CA TRP A 95 2.47 -18.15 -3.05
C TRP A 95 3.60 -18.93 -3.74
N MET A 96 4.23 -18.34 -4.77
CA MET A 96 5.39 -18.95 -5.44
C MET A 96 6.58 -19.13 -4.50
N VAL A 97 6.91 -18.12 -3.71
CA VAL A 97 8.02 -18.14 -2.76
C VAL A 97 7.79 -19.15 -1.63
N ASN A 98 6.53 -19.36 -1.23
CA ASN A 98 6.18 -20.32 -0.18
C ASN A 98 6.46 -21.77 -0.56
N GLU A 99 6.53 -22.11 -1.86
CA GLU A 99 6.88 -23.46 -2.36
C GLU A 99 8.34 -23.85 -2.09
N PHE A 100 9.24 -22.88 -1.88
CA PHE A 100 10.63 -23.15 -1.63
C PHE A 100 10.88 -23.57 -0.18
N GLY A 101 11.97 -24.30 0.03
CA GLY A 101 12.44 -24.68 1.37
C GLY A 101 12.76 -23.45 2.24
N PRO A 102 12.81 -23.62 3.57
CA PRO A 102 12.86 -22.50 4.52
C PRO A 102 14.00 -21.49 4.24
N THR A 103 15.18 -21.97 3.87
CA THR A 103 16.35 -21.10 3.62
C THR A 103 16.16 -20.22 2.39
N ILE A 104 15.72 -20.80 1.26
CA ILE A 104 15.50 -20.06 0.02
C ILE A 104 14.32 -19.11 0.19
N ARG A 105 13.24 -19.55 0.83
CA ARG A 105 12.07 -18.73 1.15
C ARG A 105 12.46 -17.50 1.98
N THR A 106 13.30 -17.66 3.01
CA THR A 106 13.78 -16.55 3.83
C THR A 106 14.59 -15.56 3.01
N LEU A 107 15.53 -16.06 2.18
CA LEU A 107 16.35 -15.21 1.33
C LEU A 107 15.51 -14.41 0.32
N LEU A 108 14.60 -15.08 -0.37
CA LEU A 108 13.69 -14.42 -1.33
C LEU A 108 12.76 -13.44 -0.64
N SER A 109 12.23 -13.78 0.55
CA SER A 109 11.40 -12.88 1.34
C SER A 109 12.15 -11.61 1.73
N PHE A 110 13.41 -11.74 2.14
CA PHE A 110 14.26 -10.58 2.42
C PHE A 110 14.49 -9.74 1.16
N MET A 111 14.80 -10.34 0.02
CA MET A 111 15.01 -9.62 -1.24
C MET A 111 13.78 -8.84 -1.69
N PHE A 112 12.59 -9.44 -1.62
CA PHE A 112 11.34 -8.75 -2.00
C PHE A 112 10.89 -7.70 -0.98
N TYR A 113 11.27 -7.85 0.28
CA TYR A 113 10.96 -6.87 1.32
C TYR A 113 11.98 -5.71 1.40
N ALA A 114 13.20 -5.93 0.94
CA ALA A 114 14.28 -4.94 1.02
C ALA A 114 13.93 -3.55 0.48
N PRO A 115 13.18 -3.38 -0.65
CA PRO A 115 12.75 -2.08 -1.12
C PRO A 115 11.93 -1.29 -0.11
N ALA A 116 11.07 -1.96 0.65
CA ALA A 116 10.24 -1.32 1.68
C ALA A 116 11.03 -0.85 2.91
N LEU A 117 12.23 -1.40 3.14
CA LEU A 117 13.13 -1.01 4.23
C LEU A 117 14.04 0.16 3.85
N ALA A 118 14.30 0.36 2.56
CA ALA A 118 15.24 1.38 2.10
C ALA A 118 14.54 2.73 1.91
N GLY A 119 14.85 3.72 2.77
CA GLY A 119 14.19 5.03 2.77
C GLY A 119 14.34 5.85 1.48
N ASN A 120 15.44 5.65 0.71
CA ASN A 120 15.76 6.43 -0.50
C ASN A 120 15.78 5.55 -1.76
N VAL A 121 14.99 4.53 -1.81
CA VAL A 121 14.97 3.57 -2.92
C VAL A 121 14.52 4.20 -4.24
N TYR A 122 13.76 5.28 -4.20
CA TYR A 122 13.30 6.02 -5.40
C TYR A 122 14.45 6.61 -6.22
N PHE A 123 15.59 6.90 -5.58
CA PHE A 123 16.78 7.39 -6.26
C PHE A 123 17.29 6.44 -7.36
N ILE A 124 17.14 5.12 -7.17
CA ILE A 124 17.47 4.13 -8.18
C ILE A 124 16.61 4.35 -9.44
N TRP A 125 15.34 4.61 -9.26
CA TRP A 125 14.40 4.84 -10.36
C TRP A 125 14.66 6.16 -11.07
N GLN A 126 15.04 7.22 -10.33
CA GLN A 126 15.47 8.49 -10.95
C GLN A 126 16.67 8.30 -11.87
N ILE A 127 17.65 7.50 -11.45
CA ILE A 127 18.83 7.20 -12.28
C ILE A 127 18.44 6.35 -13.49
N LEU A 128 17.60 5.33 -13.30
CA LEU A 128 17.14 4.47 -14.40
C LEU A 128 16.37 5.26 -15.44
N PHE A 129 15.41 6.11 -15.03
CA PHE A 129 14.56 6.90 -15.89
C PHE A 129 15.05 8.35 -16.07
N SER A 130 16.36 8.61 -15.89
CA SER A 130 16.92 9.93 -16.16
C SER A 130 16.65 10.34 -17.61
N GLY A 131 16.21 11.60 -17.81
CA GLY A 131 15.86 12.14 -19.12
C GLY A 131 17.05 12.52 -20.01
N ASP A 132 18.28 12.31 -19.55
CA ASP A 132 19.49 12.58 -20.32
C ASP A 132 19.97 11.35 -21.13
N ALA A 133 20.95 11.55 -21.98
CA ALA A 133 21.52 10.48 -22.83
C ALA A 133 22.31 9.42 -22.00
N TYR A 134 22.68 9.77 -20.77
CA TYR A 134 23.43 8.89 -19.86
C TYR A 134 22.52 8.09 -18.92
N GLY A 135 21.23 8.42 -18.87
CA GLY A 135 20.24 7.62 -18.15
C GLY A 135 20.26 6.18 -18.62
N TYR A 136 20.24 5.21 -17.73
CA TYR A 136 20.44 3.79 -18.08
C TYR A 136 19.47 3.30 -19.17
N ILE A 137 18.19 3.67 -19.11
CA ILE A 137 17.20 3.27 -20.11
C ILE A 137 17.47 3.99 -21.44
N ASN A 138 17.67 5.31 -21.40
CA ASN A 138 17.98 6.08 -22.61
C ASN A 138 19.26 5.62 -23.28
N SER A 139 20.36 5.44 -22.54
CA SER A 139 21.63 4.98 -23.09
C SER A 139 21.50 3.59 -23.74
N THR A 140 20.73 2.70 -23.13
CA THR A 140 20.44 1.38 -23.68
C THR A 140 19.65 1.47 -24.97
N LEU A 141 18.55 2.25 -24.99
CA LEU A 141 17.70 2.43 -26.17
C LEU A 141 18.45 3.12 -27.32
N LEU A 142 19.29 4.12 -27.01
CA LEU A 142 20.16 4.80 -28.00
C LEU A 142 21.21 3.82 -28.57
N SER A 143 21.83 2.99 -27.75
CA SER A 143 22.85 2.01 -28.20
C SER A 143 22.26 0.93 -29.12
N PHE A 144 20.99 0.55 -28.91
CA PHE A 144 20.28 -0.36 -29.81
C PHE A 144 19.64 0.34 -31.03
N GLY A 145 19.77 1.66 -31.14
CA GLY A 145 19.17 2.44 -32.24
C GLY A 145 17.63 2.48 -32.22
N LEU A 146 17.01 2.19 -31.09
CA LEU A 146 15.55 2.18 -30.90
C LEU A 146 14.97 3.59 -30.78
N ILE A 147 15.79 4.55 -30.34
CA ILE A 147 15.45 5.97 -30.23
C ILE A 147 16.61 6.80 -30.82
N VAL A 148 16.30 7.99 -31.33
CA VAL A 148 17.29 8.93 -31.90
C VAL A 148 17.66 10.01 -30.87
N GLU A 149 16.71 10.38 -29.99
CA GLU A 149 16.87 11.39 -28.94
C GLU A 149 16.47 10.84 -27.59
N PRO A 150 17.08 11.33 -26.49
CA PRO A 150 16.73 10.89 -25.14
C PRO A 150 15.28 11.25 -24.79
N ILE A 151 14.55 10.32 -24.24
CA ILE A 151 13.16 10.50 -23.80
C ILE A 151 13.17 11.12 -22.40
N GLN A 152 12.34 12.17 -22.20
CA GLN A 152 12.12 12.81 -20.89
C GLN A 152 11.08 12.03 -20.09
N TRP A 153 11.47 10.88 -19.53
CA TRP A 153 10.58 9.89 -18.90
C TRP A 153 9.71 10.48 -17.80
N LEU A 154 10.33 11.20 -16.85
CA LEU A 154 9.66 11.70 -15.65
C LEU A 154 9.02 13.08 -15.84
N LYS A 155 9.41 13.82 -16.89
CA LYS A 155 8.86 15.15 -17.21
C LYS A 155 7.69 15.10 -18.19
N ASN A 156 7.58 14.02 -18.96
CA ASN A 156 6.49 13.86 -19.92
C ASN A 156 5.29 13.16 -19.24
N PRO A 157 4.11 13.80 -19.19
CA PRO A 157 2.92 13.23 -18.55
C PRO A 157 2.50 11.87 -19.09
N ASN A 158 2.78 11.57 -20.36
CA ASN A 158 2.44 10.30 -20.98
C ASN A 158 3.26 9.12 -20.43
N TYR A 159 4.48 9.38 -19.97
CA TYR A 159 5.37 8.35 -19.42
C TYR A 159 5.45 8.38 -17.89
N ALA A 160 5.33 9.54 -17.27
CA ALA A 160 5.49 9.72 -15.83
C ALA A 160 4.49 8.86 -15.05
N LEU A 161 3.19 8.89 -15.40
CA LEU A 161 2.15 8.16 -14.68
C LEU A 161 2.34 6.62 -14.76
N PRO A 162 2.60 6.00 -15.94
CA PRO A 162 2.96 4.58 -16.01
C PRO A 162 4.21 4.21 -15.21
N ILE A 163 5.24 5.05 -15.20
CA ILE A 163 6.47 4.80 -14.45
C ILE A 163 6.17 4.82 -12.95
N ILE A 164 5.41 5.79 -12.46
CA ILE A 164 4.96 5.86 -11.06
C ILE A 164 4.18 4.59 -10.69
N CYS A 165 3.30 4.08 -11.59
CA CYS A 165 2.61 2.80 -11.37
C CYS A 165 3.59 1.63 -11.18
N ILE A 166 4.61 1.52 -12.03
CA ILE A 166 5.62 0.44 -11.96
C ILE A 166 6.40 0.52 -10.65
N VAL A 167 6.86 1.73 -10.27
CA VAL A 167 7.59 1.95 -9.03
C VAL A 167 6.72 1.62 -7.81
N GLN A 168 5.45 2.04 -7.83
CA GLN A 168 4.50 1.74 -6.75
C GLN A 168 4.21 0.24 -6.65
N LEU A 169 4.02 -0.46 -7.76
CA LEU A 169 3.83 -1.92 -7.75
C LEU A 169 5.04 -2.64 -7.16
N TRP A 170 6.25 -2.20 -7.50
CA TRP A 170 7.47 -2.75 -6.93
C TRP A 170 7.58 -2.47 -5.41
N MET A 171 7.25 -1.25 -4.97
CA MET A 171 7.25 -0.88 -3.54
C MET A 171 6.16 -1.61 -2.75
N SER A 172 5.05 -1.98 -3.38
CA SER A 172 3.93 -2.68 -2.73
C SER A 172 4.27 -4.10 -2.27
N MET A 173 5.41 -4.65 -2.71
CA MET A 173 5.92 -5.95 -2.29
C MET A 173 6.44 -5.96 -0.84
N GLY A 174 6.19 -4.93 -0.03
CA GLY A 174 6.62 -4.84 1.36
C GLY A 174 5.70 -5.61 2.32
N VAL A 175 4.91 -4.87 3.09
CA VAL A 175 4.07 -5.42 4.17
C VAL A 175 3.03 -6.41 3.64
N THR A 176 2.41 -6.12 2.49
CA THR A 176 1.40 -6.98 1.85
C THR A 176 1.97 -8.36 1.50
N PHE A 177 3.18 -8.40 0.91
CA PHE A 177 3.87 -9.65 0.59
C PHE A 177 4.19 -10.47 1.84
N LEU A 178 4.78 -9.84 2.89
CA LEU A 178 5.10 -10.54 4.14
C LEU A 178 3.85 -11.06 4.87
N SER A 179 2.76 -10.29 4.85
CA SER A 179 1.48 -10.71 5.42
C SER A 179 0.93 -11.94 4.71
N ASN A 180 1.05 -11.98 3.38
CA ASN A 180 0.65 -13.13 2.59
C ASN A 180 1.53 -14.36 2.86
N ILE A 181 2.87 -14.21 2.95
CA ILE A 181 3.78 -15.30 3.35
C ILE A 181 3.38 -15.86 4.72
N SER A 182 3.16 -14.97 5.70
CA SER A 182 2.72 -15.38 7.05
C SER A 182 1.38 -16.11 7.00
N GLY A 183 0.43 -15.60 6.22
CA GLY A 183 -0.87 -16.25 6.03
C GLY A 183 -0.76 -17.65 5.45
N LEU A 184 0.06 -17.83 4.41
CA LEU A 184 0.33 -19.12 3.76
C LEU A 184 0.96 -20.13 4.73
N GLN A 185 1.90 -19.69 5.57
CA GLN A 185 2.55 -20.55 6.56
C GLN A 185 1.66 -20.93 7.75
N ASN A 186 0.59 -20.20 7.99
CA ASN A 186 -0.37 -20.46 9.06
C ASN A 186 -1.52 -21.41 8.63
N VAL A 187 -1.63 -21.77 7.36
CA VAL A 187 -2.60 -22.78 6.92
C VAL A 187 -2.16 -24.14 7.45
N ASN A 188 -3.10 -24.85 8.13
CA ASN A 188 -2.80 -26.16 8.70
C ASN A 188 -2.40 -27.18 7.60
N PRO A 189 -1.19 -27.76 7.65
CA PRO A 189 -0.72 -28.75 6.68
C PRO A 189 -1.65 -29.96 6.51
N GLU A 190 -2.34 -30.39 7.58
CA GLU A 190 -3.28 -31.51 7.56
C GLU A 190 -4.43 -31.30 6.54
N LEU A 191 -4.79 -30.04 6.25
CA LEU A 191 -5.82 -29.73 5.25
C LEU A 191 -5.36 -30.07 3.83
N TYR A 192 -4.07 -29.95 3.54
CA TYR A 192 -3.52 -30.36 2.22
C TYR A 192 -3.47 -31.87 2.10
N GLU A 193 -3.12 -32.59 3.18
CA GLU A 193 -3.12 -34.04 3.23
C GLU A 193 -4.54 -34.61 3.05
N ALA A 194 -5.52 -34.07 3.77
CA ALA A 194 -6.92 -34.41 3.63
C ALA A 194 -7.45 -34.14 2.20
N GLY A 195 -7.12 -32.95 1.66
CA GLY A 195 -7.47 -32.55 0.30
C GLY A 195 -6.92 -33.51 -0.78
N ALA A 196 -5.70 -34.00 -0.58
CA ALA A 196 -5.13 -35.02 -1.49
C ALA A 196 -5.91 -36.32 -1.46
N ILE A 197 -6.42 -36.75 -0.30
CA ILE A 197 -7.28 -37.92 -0.14
C ILE A 197 -8.66 -37.70 -0.80
N ASP A 198 -9.21 -36.48 -0.66
CA ASP A 198 -10.49 -36.05 -1.24
C ASP A 198 -10.43 -35.82 -2.76
N GLY A 199 -9.25 -35.98 -3.38
CA GLY A 199 -9.10 -35.95 -4.84
C GLY A 199 -8.65 -34.59 -5.40
N ILE A 200 -8.12 -33.70 -4.59
CA ILE A 200 -7.41 -32.48 -5.05
C ILE A 200 -6.10 -32.92 -5.70
N LYS A 201 -5.94 -32.61 -7.00
CA LYS A 201 -4.82 -33.13 -7.80
C LYS A 201 -3.79 -32.07 -8.24
N ASN A 202 -4.13 -30.82 -8.14
CA ASN A 202 -3.25 -29.76 -8.63
C ASN A 202 -3.23 -28.53 -7.72
N ARG A 203 -2.16 -27.73 -7.86
CA ARG A 203 -1.90 -26.52 -7.05
C ARG A 203 -2.99 -25.45 -7.15
N TRP A 204 -3.69 -25.36 -8.27
CA TRP A 204 -4.79 -24.41 -8.44
C TRP A 204 -6.02 -24.83 -7.63
N GLN A 205 -6.30 -26.12 -7.55
CA GLN A 205 -7.37 -26.66 -6.70
C GLN A 205 -7.02 -26.46 -5.21
N GLU A 206 -5.78 -26.76 -4.80
CA GLU A 206 -5.30 -26.48 -3.45
C GLU A 206 -5.45 -24.98 -3.10
N LEU A 207 -5.07 -24.09 -4.03
CA LEU A 207 -5.21 -22.65 -3.86
C LEU A 207 -6.66 -22.25 -3.56
N TRP A 208 -7.61 -22.70 -4.39
CA TRP A 208 -9.00 -22.29 -4.29
C TRP A 208 -9.74 -22.92 -3.11
N TYR A 209 -9.51 -24.20 -2.85
CA TYR A 209 -10.30 -24.96 -1.87
C TYR A 209 -9.68 -24.99 -0.48
N ILE A 210 -8.35 -24.82 -0.35
CA ILE A 210 -7.66 -24.93 0.94
C ILE A 210 -6.97 -23.61 1.30
N THR A 211 -6.09 -23.12 0.43
CA THR A 211 -5.20 -22.00 0.76
C THR A 211 -5.96 -20.70 0.97
N LEU A 212 -6.75 -20.26 -0.01
CA LEU A 212 -7.51 -19.00 0.08
C LEU A 212 -8.52 -18.99 1.25
N PRO A 213 -9.32 -20.06 1.47
CA PRO A 213 -10.19 -20.12 2.64
C PRO A 213 -9.42 -20.15 3.96
N GLY A 214 -8.30 -20.88 4.02
CA GLY A 214 -7.47 -21.02 5.21
C GLY A 214 -6.84 -19.72 5.67
N MET A 215 -6.43 -18.86 4.71
CA MET A 215 -5.76 -17.57 5.01
C MET A 215 -6.66 -16.33 4.85
N LYS A 216 -7.98 -16.48 4.77
CA LYS A 216 -8.93 -15.40 4.49
C LYS A 216 -8.74 -14.13 5.36
N HIS A 217 -8.39 -14.29 6.64
CA HIS A 217 -8.18 -13.15 7.53
C HIS A 217 -6.91 -12.37 7.19
N MET A 218 -5.84 -13.06 6.77
CA MET A 218 -4.61 -12.43 6.30
C MET A 218 -4.80 -11.80 4.92
N LEU A 219 -5.59 -12.41 4.04
CA LEU A 219 -5.96 -11.81 2.75
C LEU A 219 -6.74 -10.51 2.95
N LEU A 220 -7.69 -10.48 3.88
CA LEU A 220 -8.40 -9.25 4.21
C LEU A 220 -7.46 -8.16 4.73
N PHE A 221 -6.59 -8.51 5.69
CA PHE A 221 -5.59 -7.59 6.23
C PHE A 221 -4.67 -7.05 5.14
N SER A 222 -4.09 -7.93 4.31
CA SER A 222 -3.19 -7.52 3.23
C SER A 222 -3.90 -6.67 2.16
N ALA A 223 -5.17 -6.95 1.85
CA ALA A 223 -5.97 -6.14 0.93
C ALA A 223 -6.22 -4.73 1.48
N VAL A 224 -6.59 -4.61 2.76
CA VAL A 224 -6.79 -3.30 3.42
C VAL A 224 -5.48 -2.51 3.45
N MET A 225 -4.36 -3.15 3.81
CA MET A 225 -3.04 -2.51 3.81
C MET A 225 -2.61 -2.06 2.41
N GLN A 226 -2.90 -2.86 1.39
CA GLN A 226 -2.62 -2.52 0.00
C GLN A 226 -3.44 -1.33 -0.49
N ILE A 227 -4.73 -1.28 -0.18
CA ILE A 227 -5.59 -0.13 -0.50
C ILE A 227 -5.05 1.12 0.21
N ALA A 228 -4.74 1.05 1.50
CA ALA A 228 -4.19 2.19 2.24
C ALA A 228 -2.88 2.69 1.62
N SER A 229 -1.96 1.78 1.24
CA SER A 229 -0.69 2.13 0.61
C SER A 229 -0.86 2.73 -0.78
N SER A 230 -1.87 2.29 -1.55
CA SER A 230 -2.12 2.81 -2.89
C SER A 230 -2.61 4.27 -2.91
N PHE A 231 -3.18 4.76 -1.81
CA PHE A 231 -3.50 6.18 -1.63
C PHE A 231 -2.36 7.00 -1.01
N SER A 232 -1.34 6.36 -0.44
CA SER A 232 -0.21 7.03 0.24
C SER A 232 0.99 7.24 -0.70
N ILE A 233 0.74 7.60 -1.97
CA ILE A 233 1.76 7.67 -3.04
C ILE A 233 2.56 8.98 -3.01
N SER A 234 2.25 9.92 -2.12
CA SER A 234 2.89 11.25 -2.08
C SER A 234 4.42 11.21 -2.09
N GLY A 235 5.03 10.26 -1.39
CA GLY A 235 6.49 10.11 -1.33
C GLY A 235 7.14 9.82 -2.68
N ILE A 236 6.51 9.00 -3.53
CA ILE A 236 7.00 8.66 -4.86
C ILE A 236 6.97 9.89 -5.78
N ILE A 237 5.84 10.62 -5.78
CA ILE A 237 5.64 11.78 -6.65
C ILE A 237 6.59 12.93 -6.30
N GLN A 238 6.93 13.09 -5.02
CA GLN A 238 7.87 14.13 -4.56
C GLN A 238 9.33 13.78 -4.83
N GLN A 239 9.67 12.50 -4.94
CA GLN A 239 11.04 12.03 -5.10
C GLN A 239 11.39 11.63 -6.53
N LEU A 240 10.43 11.44 -7.42
CA LEU A 240 10.62 11.24 -8.86
C LEU A 240 10.41 12.54 -9.64
#